data_5fb102914d61ea8a4bce120d43dddbcd
#
_entry.id   5fb102914d61ea8a4bce120d43dddbcd
#
_cell.length_a   1.000
_cell.length_b   1.000
_cell.length_c   1.000
_cell.angle_alpha   90.00
_cell.angle_beta   90.00
_cell.angle_gamma   90.00
#
_symmetry.space_group_name_H-M   'P 1'
#
loop_
_entity.id
_entity.type
_entity.pdbx_description
1 polymer ?
#
loop_
_entity_poly.entity_id
_entity_poly.type
_entity_poly.pdbx_seq_one_letter_code
_entity_poly.pdbx_strand_id
1 'polypeptide(L)'
;IGTAGAYPHKRYVVFSLPDPIYFKQFADKNSSTKYWGTIDGETMDFSKFEHRQKAYKWMINQVRARFAAMNYKHIELAGFYIIQETLSETYNSKYKQFQTVISDAAAHCKTVNEGLYWVPYGYSTDDSGHNTAIKNWKDYGFTATTLQPNKYFDSWRSWDTIKSYIQGNDLCMELEFEGSHGEGGWSSSDSPRTSMSILETVMT
;
A
#
# COMPACT_ATOMS: atom_id res chain seq x y z
N ILE A 1 -25.06 -0.01 7.80
CA ILE A 1 -25.11 0.29 6.35
C ILE A 1 -26.51 0.83 6.12
N GLY A 2 -26.61 2.14 5.85
CA GLY A 2 -27.90 2.83 5.74
C GLY A 2 -28.81 2.30 4.62
N THR A 3 -30.08 2.61 4.72
CA THR A 3 -31.06 2.29 3.68
C THR A 3 -30.66 2.88 2.33
N ALA A 4 -30.86 2.13 1.27
CA ALA A 4 -30.40 2.42 -0.10
C ALA A 4 -30.79 3.79 -0.69
N GLY A 5 -31.69 4.53 -0.05
CA GLY A 5 -32.09 5.87 -0.46
C GLY A 5 -31.31 7.02 0.17
N ALA A 6 -30.44 6.75 1.16
CA ALA A 6 -29.75 7.79 1.92
C ALA A 6 -28.43 8.27 1.35
N TYR A 7 -27.89 7.59 0.31
CA TYR A 7 -26.56 7.91 -0.23
C TYR A 7 -26.64 8.09 -1.74
N PRO A 8 -26.73 9.33 -2.22
CA PRO A 8 -26.81 9.64 -3.66
C PRO A 8 -25.50 9.37 -4.41
N HIS A 9 -24.39 9.20 -3.70
CA HIS A 9 -23.08 9.00 -4.30
C HIS A 9 -22.56 7.59 -4.08
N LYS A 10 -21.92 7.04 -5.09
CA LYS A 10 -21.17 5.79 -4.97
C LYS A 10 -19.97 5.95 -4.04
N ARG A 11 -19.67 4.92 -3.30
CA ARG A 11 -18.42 4.82 -2.53
C ARG A 11 -17.37 4.08 -3.34
N TYR A 12 -16.16 4.56 -3.25
CA TYR A 12 -15.03 3.96 -3.94
C TYR A 12 -14.37 2.91 -3.07
N VAL A 13 -13.98 1.80 -3.68
CA VAL A 13 -13.29 0.69 -3.01
C VAL A 13 -11.96 0.46 -3.70
N VAL A 14 -10.93 0.29 -2.90
CA VAL A 14 -9.58 -0.09 -3.33
C VAL A 14 -9.25 -1.44 -2.73
N PHE A 15 -8.79 -2.39 -3.55
CA PHE A 15 -8.41 -3.73 -3.10
C PHE A 15 -6.91 -3.84 -2.89
N SER A 16 -6.51 -4.44 -1.79
CA SER A 16 -5.14 -4.80 -1.53
C SER A 16 -4.67 -5.90 -2.50
N LEU A 17 -3.53 -5.69 -3.12
CA LEU A 17 -2.82 -6.72 -3.89
C LEU A 17 -1.80 -7.39 -2.94
N PRO A 18 -1.94 -8.69 -2.68
CA PRO A 18 -0.95 -9.40 -1.90
C PRO A 18 0.38 -9.40 -2.64
N ASP A 19 1.46 -9.24 -1.89
CA ASP A 19 2.81 -9.27 -2.45
C ASP A 19 3.13 -10.68 -2.98
N PRO A 20 3.50 -10.84 -4.26
CA PRO A 20 4.04 -12.10 -4.78
C PRO A 20 5.45 -12.29 -4.25
N ILE A 21 5.54 -12.79 -3.04
CA ILE A 21 6.75 -12.86 -2.22
C ILE A 21 7.83 -13.69 -2.90
N TYR A 22 9.03 -13.14 -2.99
CA TYR A 22 10.21 -13.86 -3.46
C TYR A 22 10.63 -14.98 -2.48
N PHE A 23 10.35 -14.81 -1.18
CA PHE A 23 10.61 -15.80 -0.13
C PHE A 23 9.32 -16.19 0.58
N LYS A 24 9.19 -17.46 0.93
CA LYS A 24 8.04 -17.97 1.68
C LYS A 24 7.90 -17.33 3.06
N GLN A 25 9.00 -16.93 3.66
CA GLN A 25 9.04 -16.11 4.86
C GLN A 25 10.15 -15.08 4.73
N PHE A 26 9.89 -13.87 5.19
CA PHE A 26 10.85 -12.77 5.15
C PHE A 26 12.21 -13.12 5.80
N ALA A 27 12.19 -13.99 6.81
CA ALA A 27 13.38 -14.46 7.53
C ALA A 27 14.01 -15.75 6.97
N ASP A 28 13.30 -16.50 6.12
CA ASP A 28 13.77 -17.79 5.61
C ASP A 28 14.26 -17.69 4.18
N LYS A 29 15.53 -17.35 4.02
CA LYS A 29 16.20 -17.25 2.73
C LYS A 29 16.27 -18.58 1.97
N ASN A 30 15.97 -19.71 2.61
CA ASN A 30 16.02 -21.06 2.06
C ASN A 30 14.63 -21.56 1.63
N SER A 31 13.57 -20.83 1.92
CA SER A 31 12.25 -21.25 1.53
C SER A 31 12.07 -21.18 0.02
N SER A 32 11.46 -22.24 -0.52
CA SER A 32 11.19 -22.33 -1.95
C SER A 32 10.10 -21.33 -2.37
N THR A 33 10.40 -20.51 -3.35
CA THR A 33 9.43 -19.66 -4.05
C THR A 33 8.82 -20.33 -5.27
N LYS A 34 9.28 -21.55 -5.53
CA LYS A 34 8.73 -22.40 -6.57
C LYS A 34 7.41 -22.95 -6.07
N TYR A 35 6.40 -22.84 -6.81
CA TYR A 35 5.07 -23.38 -6.53
C TYR A 35 4.19 -22.54 -5.62
N TRP A 36 3.65 -21.51 -6.19
CA TRP A 36 2.55 -20.72 -5.63
C TRP A 36 1.19 -21.02 -6.29
N GLY A 37 1.13 -22.10 -7.05
CA GLY A 37 -0.02 -22.48 -7.84
C GLY A 37 0.20 -22.29 -9.33
N THR A 38 -0.89 -22.44 -10.09
CA THR A 38 -0.88 -22.41 -11.54
C THR A 38 -1.74 -21.27 -12.05
N ILE A 39 -1.22 -20.46 -12.97
CA ILE A 39 -1.94 -19.41 -13.67
C ILE A 39 -1.88 -19.72 -15.17
N ASP A 40 -3.03 -19.88 -15.80
CA ASP A 40 -3.16 -20.20 -17.23
C ASP A 40 -2.33 -21.43 -17.65
N GLY A 41 -2.35 -22.49 -16.82
CA GLY A 41 -1.63 -23.73 -17.06
C GLY A 41 -0.13 -23.70 -16.73
N GLU A 42 0.42 -22.57 -16.33
CA GLU A 42 1.82 -22.40 -15.97
C GLU A 42 2.01 -22.38 -14.45
N THR A 43 2.90 -23.24 -13.93
CA THR A 43 3.26 -23.24 -12.52
C THR A 43 4.10 -22.00 -12.18
N MET A 44 3.65 -21.22 -11.18
CA MET A 44 4.31 -19.99 -10.78
C MET A 44 5.56 -20.25 -9.94
N ASP A 45 6.60 -19.52 -10.27
CA ASP A 45 7.86 -19.42 -9.52
C ASP A 45 8.19 -17.95 -9.32
N PHE A 46 7.91 -17.41 -8.13
CA PHE A 46 8.09 -15.99 -7.85
C PHE A 46 9.56 -15.55 -7.69
N SER A 47 10.51 -16.45 -7.85
CA SER A 47 11.92 -16.09 -8.08
C SER A 47 12.12 -15.41 -9.44
N LYS A 48 11.18 -15.60 -10.37
CA LYS A 48 11.15 -14.96 -11.68
C LYS A 48 10.24 -13.74 -11.65
N PHE A 49 10.76 -12.59 -12.07
CA PHE A 49 9.96 -11.37 -12.01
C PHE A 49 8.76 -11.40 -12.97
N GLU A 50 8.89 -12.08 -14.10
CA GLU A 50 7.81 -12.28 -15.07
C GLU A 50 6.61 -13.02 -14.45
N HIS A 51 6.86 -13.98 -13.58
CA HIS A 51 5.80 -14.70 -12.86
C HIS A 51 5.13 -13.80 -11.82
N ARG A 52 5.86 -12.88 -11.20
CA ARG A 52 5.28 -11.88 -10.29
C ARG A 52 4.42 -10.87 -11.05
N GLN A 53 4.87 -10.40 -12.22
CA GLN A 53 4.06 -9.56 -13.10
C GLN A 53 2.78 -10.28 -13.53
N LYS A 54 2.89 -11.54 -13.95
CA LYS A 54 1.72 -12.36 -14.33
C LYS A 54 0.75 -12.51 -13.17
N ALA A 55 1.24 -12.75 -11.96
CA ALA A 55 0.41 -12.89 -10.77
C ALA A 55 -0.37 -11.62 -10.44
N TYR A 56 0.26 -10.43 -10.49
CA TYR A 56 -0.44 -9.16 -10.28
C TYR A 56 -1.52 -8.93 -11.33
N LYS A 57 -1.22 -9.09 -12.60
CA LYS A 57 -2.20 -8.93 -13.69
C LYS A 57 -3.38 -9.89 -13.55
N TRP A 58 -3.09 -11.13 -13.23
CA TRP A 58 -4.12 -12.13 -12.98
C TRP A 58 -5.02 -11.73 -11.81
N MET A 59 -4.44 -11.31 -10.68
CA MET A 59 -5.20 -10.89 -9.50
C MET A 59 -6.09 -9.68 -9.80
N ILE A 60 -5.54 -8.66 -10.46
CA ILE A 60 -6.30 -7.47 -10.90
C ILE A 60 -7.50 -7.89 -11.75
N ASN A 61 -7.28 -8.75 -12.74
CA ASN A 61 -8.34 -9.20 -13.64
C ASN A 61 -9.40 -10.04 -12.90
N GLN A 62 -8.98 -10.93 -11.96
CA GLN A 62 -9.90 -11.72 -11.15
C GLN A 62 -10.78 -10.85 -10.25
N VAL A 63 -10.20 -9.88 -9.57
CA VAL A 63 -10.97 -8.97 -8.71
C VAL A 63 -11.96 -8.17 -9.55
N ARG A 64 -11.52 -7.59 -10.67
CA ARG A 64 -12.39 -6.82 -11.58
C ARG A 64 -13.57 -7.64 -12.09
N ALA A 65 -13.30 -8.85 -12.57
CA ALA A 65 -14.36 -9.73 -13.10
C ALA A 65 -15.38 -10.08 -12.02
N ARG A 66 -14.93 -10.42 -10.82
CA ARG A 66 -15.83 -10.75 -9.69
C ARG A 66 -16.59 -9.52 -9.20
N PHE A 67 -15.93 -8.38 -9.11
CA PHE A 67 -16.57 -7.13 -8.69
C PHE A 67 -17.65 -6.72 -9.69
N ALA A 68 -17.37 -6.79 -10.98
CA ALA A 68 -18.35 -6.49 -12.04
C ALA A 68 -19.56 -7.46 -12.00
N ALA A 69 -19.32 -8.76 -11.76
CA ALA A 69 -20.38 -9.76 -11.66
C ALA A 69 -21.34 -9.52 -10.50
N MET A 70 -20.88 -8.87 -9.41
CA MET A 70 -21.74 -8.52 -8.26
C MET A 70 -22.69 -7.36 -8.53
N ASN A 71 -22.47 -6.58 -9.57
CA ASN A 71 -23.34 -5.48 -10.01
C ASN A 71 -23.77 -4.55 -8.86
N TYR A 72 -22.82 -4.10 -8.06
CA TYR A 72 -23.10 -3.23 -6.92
C TYR A 72 -23.64 -1.86 -7.36
N LYS A 73 -24.70 -1.40 -6.68
CA LYS A 73 -25.35 -0.13 -7.00
C LYS A 73 -24.68 1.08 -6.35
N HIS A 74 -24.06 0.89 -5.19
CA HIS A 74 -23.60 1.98 -4.32
C HIS A 74 -22.09 1.97 -4.07
N ILE A 75 -21.38 1.03 -4.65
CA ILE A 75 -19.93 0.98 -4.58
C ILE A 75 -19.34 0.82 -5.98
N GLU A 76 -18.15 1.37 -6.17
CA GLU A 76 -17.40 1.36 -7.42
C GLU A 76 -15.95 0.98 -7.13
N LEU A 77 -15.37 0.15 -7.97
CA LEU A 77 -13.95 -0.17 -7.88
C LEU A 77 -13.15 1.04 -8.36
N ALA A 78 -12.27 1.56 -7.51
CA ALA A 78 -11.38 2.67 -7.85
C ALA A 78 -9.98 2.18 -8.20
N GLY A 79 -9.64 0.94 -7.81
CA GLY A 79 -8.35 0.39 -8.12
C GLY A 79 -7.80 -0.56 -7.06
N PHE A 80 -6.50 -0.59 -6.99
CA PHE A 80 -5.74 -1.52 -6.16
C PHE A 80 -4.66 -0.78 -5.38
N TYR A 81 -4.21 -1.35 -4.26
CA TYR A 81 -3.04 -0.85 -3.57
C TYR A 81 -2.03 -1.96 -3.28
N ILE A 82 -0.77 -1.59 -3.29
CA ILE A 82 0.33 -2.48 -2.98
C ILE A 82 0.49 -2.54 -1.47
N ILE A 83 0.39 -3.75 -0.92
CA ILE A 83 0.49 -3.99 0.53
C ILE A 83 1.92 -3.82 1.05
N GLN A 84 2.92 -3.92 0.17
CA GLN A 84 4.31 -3.75 0.55
C GLN A 84 4.60 -2.29 0.89
N GLU A 85 4.83 -2.01 2.15
CA GLU A 85 5.04 -0.65 2.65
C GLU A 85 6.43 -0.10 2.32
N THR A 86 7.42 -0.97 2.07
CA THR A 86 8.81 -0.60 1.80
C THR A 86 9.27 -1.11 0.45
N LEU A 87 9.51 -0.20 -0.48
CA LEU A 87 10.05 -0.50 -1.81
C LEU A 87 11.56 -0.17 -1.87
N SER A 88 12.35 -0.74 -0.97
CA SER A 88 13.79 -0.52 -0.92
C SER A 88 14.55 -1.59 -1.69
N GLU A 89 15.22 -1.18 -2.77
CA GLU A 89 16.12 -2.06 -3.50
C GLU A 89 17.43 -2.36 -2.73
N THR A 90 17.79 -1.50 -1.79
CA THR A 90 19.00 -1.63 -0.97
C THR A 90 18.87 -2.70 0.10
N TYR A 91 17.68 -2.89 0.61
CA TYR A 91 17.43 -3.89 1.65
C TYR A 91 17.57 -5.33 1.13
N ASN A 92 17.45 -5.50 -0.20
CA ASN A 92 17.64 -6.82 -0.80
C ASN A 92 17.96 -6.67 -2.29
N SER A 93 19.19 -7.01 -2.69
CA SER A 93 19.61 -7.03 -4.10
C SER A 93 18.71 -7.90 -5.01
N LYS A 94 17.81 -8.67 -4.40
CA LYS A 94 16.82 -9.52 -5.05
C LYS A 94 15.53 -8.77 -5.39
N TYR A 95 15.31 -7.57 -4.86
CA TYR A 95 14.17 -6.69 -5.21
C TYR A 95 14.48 -5.72 -6.36
N LYS A 96 15.64 -5.78 -7.00
CA LYS A 96 15.99 -4.90 -8.14
C LYS A 96 14.93 -4.87 -9.25
N GLN A 97 14.16 -5.92 -9.36
CA GLN A 97 13.10 -6.03 -10.35
C GLN A 97 11.73 -5.60 -9.81
N PHE A 98 11.65 -5.17 -8.54
CA PHE A 98 10.37 -4.83 -7.90
C PHE A 98 9.77 -3.58 -8.53
N GLN A 99 10.58 -2.58 -8.84
CA GLN A 99 10.14 -1.40 -9.58
C GLN A 99 9.51 -1.81 -10.92
N THR A 100 10.16 -2.69 -11.67
CA THR A 100 9.64 -3.18 -12.96
C THR A 100 8.31 -3.92 -12.77
N VAL A 101 8.19 -4.75 -11.73
CA VAL A 101 6.95 -5.49 -11.43
C VAL A 101 5.81 -4.54 -11.07
N ILE A 102 6.08 -3.52 -10.24
CA ILE A 102 5.08 -2.52 -9.84
C ILE A 102 4.70 -1.64 -11.02
N SER A 103 5.66 -1.16 -11.80
CA SER A 103 5.39 -0.31 -12.97
C SER A 103 4.55 -1.05 -14.02
N ASP A 104 4.77 -2.34 -14.21
CA ASP A 104 3.97 -3.18 -15.09
C ASP A 104 2.52 -3.36 -14.55
N ALA A 105 2.36 -3.56 -13.24
CA ALA A 105 1.05 -3.61 -12.62
C ALA A 105 0.31 -2.26 -12.74
N ALA A 106 1.01 -1.14 -12.53
CA ALA A 106 0.45 0.20 -12.70
C ALA A 106 0.02 0.46 -14.15
N ALA A 107 0.86 0.07 -15.11
CA ALA A 107 0.51 0.16 -16.53
C ALA A 107 -0.74 -0.67 -16.85
N HIS A 108 -0.83 -1.89 -16.31
CA HIS A 108 -2.01 -2.73 -16.49
C HIS A 108 -3.27 -2.12 -15.87
N CYS A 109 -3.20 -1.58 -14.66
CA CYS A 109 -4.31 -0.85 -14.04
C CYS A 109 -4.81 0.28 -14.94
N LYS A 110 -3.91 1.08 -15.51
CA LYS A 110 -4.28 2.16 -16.45
C LYS A 110 -5.02 1.65 -17.69
N THR A 111 -4.63 0.48 -18.25
CA THR A 111 -5.32 -0.09 -19.42
C THR A 111 -6.76 -0.49 -19.14
N VAL A 112 -7.08 -0.72 -17.88
CA VAL A 112 -8.41 -1.13 -17.42
C VAL A 112 -9.15 -0.03 -16.66
N ASN A 113 -8.64 1.20 -16.72
CA ASN A 113 -9.19 2.40 -16.08
C ASN A 113 -9.30 2.30 -14.55
N GLU A 114 -8.32 1.67 -13.92
CA GLU A 114 -8.21 1.55 -12.47
C GLU A 114 -6.96 2.25 -11.95
N GLY A 115 -6.98 2.70 -10.69
CA GLY A 115 -5.81 3.23 -10.01
C GLY A 115 -4.91 2.16 -9.41
N LEU A 116 -3.62 2.47 -9.28
CA LEU A 116 -2.73 1.75 -8.39
C LEU A 116 -2.21 2.72 -7.33
N TYR A 117 -2.35 2.33 -6.07
CA TYR A 117 -2.06 3.16 -4.91
C TYR A 117 -0.97 2.52 -4.04
N TRP A 118 -0.27 3.35 -3.31
CA TRP A 118 0.76 2.90 -2.37
C TRP A 118 0.66 3.65 -1.04
N VAL A 119 0.81 2.91 0.05
CA VAL A 119 0.75 3.44 1.42
C VAL A 119 2.06 3.08 2.14
N PRO A 120 3.16 3.81 1.86
CA PRO A 120 4.45 3.54 2.45
C PRO A 120 4.49 3.86 3.94
N TYR A 121 5.14 2.99 4.69
CA TYR A 121 5.46 3.19 6.08
C TYR A 121 6.48 4.31 6.24
N GLY A 122 6.10 5.37 6.90
CA GLY A 122 6.98 6.46 7.35
C GLY A 122 8.07 6.88 6.37
N TYR A 123 8.84 7.88 6.75
CA TYR A 123 10.13 8.15 6.11
C TYR A 123 11.23 7.92 7.14
N SER A 124 12.31 7.30 6.73
CA SER A 124 13.50 7.13 7.55
C SER A 124 14.63 7.93 6.95
N THR A 125 15.34 8.69 7.77
CA THR A 125 16.57 9.37 7.34
C THR A 125 17.67 8.36 7.05
N ASP A 126 17.56 7.16 7.59
CA ASP A 126 18.60 6.13 7.56
C ASP A 126 18.44 5.14 6.40
N ASP A 127 17.23 4.99 5.85
CA ASP A 127 16.99 4.18 4.64
C ASP A 127 16.88 5.04 3.39
N SER A 128 18.03 5.30 2.77
CA SER A 128 18.11 6.11 1.55
C SER A 128 17.34 5.50 0.37
N GLY A 129 17.27 4.17 0.29
CA GLY A 129 16.55 3.47 -0.76
C GLY A 129 15.04 3.62 -0.62
N HIS A 130 14.52 3.48 0.60
CA HIS A 130 13.11 3.66 0.88
C HIS A 130 12.66 5.11 0.64
N ASN A 131 13.41 6.08 1.14
CA ASN A 131 13.14 7.49 0.88
C ASN A 131 13.21 7.84 -0.62
N THR A 132 14.14 7.24 -1.35
CA THR A 132 14.22 7.40 -2.80
C THR A 132 12.98 6.87 -3.50
N ALA A 133 12.48 5.70 -3.11
CA ALA A 133 11.25 5.13 -3.67
C ALA A 133 10.04 6.03 -3.39
N ILE A 134 9.91 6.57 -2.16
CA ILE A 134 8.82 7.51 -1.82
C ILE A 134 8.91 8.78 -2.67
N LYS A 135 10.08 9.39 -2.81
CA LYS A 135 10.27 10.61 -3.61
C LYS A 135 9.98 10.39 -5.11
N ASN A 136 10.29 9.21 -5.60
CA ASN A 136 10.13 8.84 -7.01
C ASN A 136 8.86 7.99 -7.26
N TRP A 137 7.86 8.06 -6.40
CA TRP A 137 6.65 7.25 -6.48
C TRP A 137 5.94 7.33 -7.83
N LYS A 138 6.02 8.47 -8.50
CA LYS A 138 5.42 8.69 -9.83
C LYS A 138 6.09 7.83 -10.91
N ASP A 139 7.38 7.55 -10.77
CA ASP A 139 8.13 6.72 -11.71
C ASP A 139 7.71 5.24 -11.64
N TYR A 140 7.13 4.81 -10.51
CA TYR A 140 6.48 3.50 -10.39
C TYR A 140 5.12 3.46 -11.07
N GLY A 141 4.57 4.61 -11.42
CA GLY A 141 3.27 4.74 -12.08
C GLY A 141 2.08 4.71 -11.14
N PHE A 142 2.28 4.89 -9.83
CA PHE A 142 1.19 5.01 -8.87
C PHE A 142 0.26 6.18 -9.21
N THR A 143 -1.01 6.01 -8.93
CA THR A 143 -2.04 7.04 -9.07
C THR A 143 -1.96 8.06 -7.94
N ALA A 144 -1.71 7.57 -6.74
CA ALA A 144 -1.42 8.37 -5.55
C ALA A 144 -0.62 7.54 -4.56
N THR A 145 0.13 8.24 -3.71
CA THR A 145 0.89 7.65 -2.61
C THR A 145 0.52 8.37 -1.33
N THR A 146 0.13 7.60 -0.31
CA THR A 146 -0.33 8.09 0.99
C THR A 146 0.69 7.71 2.05
N LEU A 147 1.42 8.68 2.56
CA LEU A 147 2.44 8.44 3.57
C LEU A 147 1.79 8.10 4.92
N GLN A 148 2.22 7.01 5.54
CA GLN A 148 2.01 6.71 6.96
C GLN A 148 3.08 7.47 7.75
N PRO A 149 2.77 8.62 8.38
CA PRO A 149 3.81 9.45 9.01
C PRO A 149 4.29 8.87 10.33
N ASN A 150 3.60 7.84 10.84
CA ASN A 150 3.89 7.20 12.13
C ASN A 150 3.86 8.16 13.33
N LYS A 151 3.23 9.32 13.18
CA LYS A 151 3.22 10.37 14.22
C LYS A 151 2.46 9.97 15.46
N TYR A 152 1.47 9.10 15.29
CA TYR A 152 0.70 8.55 16.40
C TYR A 152 1.60 7.74 17.36
N PHE A 153 2.50 6.94 16.81
CA PHE A 153 3.44 6.09 17.56
C PHE A 153 4.73 6.84 17.92
N ASP A 154 5.23 7.68 17.02
CA ASP A 154 6.50 8.41 17.13
C ASP A 154 6.27 9.88 17.50
N SER A 155 6.06 10.17 18.78
CA SER A 155 5.79 11.53 19.27
C SER A 155 6.92 12.55 18.98
N TRP A 156 8.15 12.07 18.81
CA TRP A 156 9.34 12.89 18.52
C TRP A 156 9.34 13.48 17.12
N ARG A 157 8.55 12.96 16.20
CA ARG A 157 8.47 13.48 14.84
C ARG A 157 7.77 14.84 14.81
N SER A 158 8.40 15.83 14.22
CA SER A 158 7.82 17.16 14.05
C SER A 158 6.75 17.17 12.95
N TRP A 159 5.60 17.79 13.23
CA TRP A 159 4.57 18.03 12.23
C TRP A 159 5.05 18.88 11.07
N ASP A 160 5.87 19.89 11.32
CA ASP A 160 6.41 20.75 10.26
C ASP A 160 7.31 19.97 9.31
N THR A 161 8.10 19.04 9.84
CA THR A 161 8.94 18.16 9.03
C THR A 161 8.08 17.22 8.19
N ILE A 162 7.03 16.62 8.78
CA ILE A 162 6.09 15.74 8.06
C ILE A 162 5.37 16.51 6.95
N LYS A 163 4.80 17.68 7.28
CA LYS A 163 4.11 18.55 6.31
C LYS A 163 5.04 18.91 5.14
N SER A 164 6.24 19.37 5.45
CA SER A 164 7.23 19.75 4.43
C SER A 164 7.61 18.58 3.53
N TYR A 165 7.77 17.38 4.10
CA TYR A 165 8.09 16.18 3.34
C TYR A 165 6.95 15.79 2.41
N ILE A 166 5.70 15.80 2.90
CA ILE A 166 4.50 15.46 2.14
C ILE A 166 4.30 16.46 1.00
N GLN A 167 4.35 17.75 1.29
CA GLN A 167 4.18 18.79 0.29
C GLN A 167 5.31 18.81 -0.75
N GLY A 168 6.55 18.60 -0.31
CA GLY A 168 7.71 18.58 -1.21
C GLY A 168 7.75 17.39 -2.16
N ASN A 169 7.00 16.33 -1.87
CA ASN A 169 6.96 15.11 -2.67
C ASN A 169 5.57 14.79 -3.25
N ASP A 170 4.61 15.72 -3.13
CA ASP A 170 3.24 15.58 -3.67
C ASP A 170 2.56 14.28 -3.18
N LEU A 171 2.58 14.08 -1.86
CA LEU A 171 2.02 12.91 -1.20
C LEU A 171 0.68 13.26 -0.53
N CYS A 172 -0.15 12.23 -0.34
CA CYS A 172 -1.24 12.26 0.62
C CYS A 172 -0.72 11.85 2.00
N MET A 173 -1.52 12.07 3.04
CA MET A 173 -1.18 11.69 4.42
C MET A 173 -2.24 10.73 4.96
N GLU A 174 -1.80 9.66 5.59
CA GLU A 174 -2.64 8.80 6.41
C GLU A 174 -2.71 9.33 7.84
N LEU A 175 -3.92 9.31 8.40
CA LEU A 175 -4.16 9.58 9.80
C LEU A 175 -4.51 8.27 10.49
N GLU A 176 -3.61 7.80 11.33
CA GLU A 176 -3.81 6.57 12.10
C GLU A 176 -4.49 6.91 13.43
N PHE A 177 -5.55 6.17 13.73
CA PHE A 177 -6.27 6.25 15.00
C PHE A 177 -6.41 4.87 15.59
N GLU A 178 -6.01 4.71 16.84
CA GLU A 178 -6.24 3.48 17.58
C GLU A 178 -7.52 3.59 18.40
N GLY A 179 -8.41 2.61 18.24
CA GLY A 179 -9.72 2.60 18.90
C GLY A 179 -9.71 2.15 20.36
N SER A 180 -8.64 1.53 20.83
CA SER A 180 -8.51 1.00 22.20
C SER A 180 -7.60 1.89 23.03
N HIS A 181 -8.16 2.92 23.61
CA HIS A 181 -7.47 3.65 24.68
C HIS A 181 -7.64 2.89 25.99
N GLY A 182 -6.61 2.19 26.45
CA GLY A 182 -6.46 1.82 27.84
C GLY A 182 -6.37 0.36 28.22
N GLU A 183 -6.60 -0.59 27.33
CA GLU A 183 -6.42 -2.01 27.67
C GLU A 183 -5.51 -2.70 26.66
N GLY A 184 -4.19 -2.71 26.95
CA GLY A 184 -3.22 -3.52 26.21
C GLY A 184 -2.51 -2.84 25.07
N GLY A 185 -2.50 -1.52 24.98
CA GLY A 185 -1.67 -0.75 24.05
C GLY A 185 -0.17 -1.01 24.24
N TRP A 186 0.59 -0.90 23.22
CA TRP A 186 1.97 -1.33 23.02
C TRP A 186 3.03 -0.79 23.99
N SER A 187 2.73 -0.02 24.98
CA SER A 187 3.51 0.12 26.21
C SER A 187 2.70 0.83 27.29
N SER A 188 2.82 0.36 28.53
CA SER A 188 2.24 0.96 29.74
C SER A 188 2.85 2.33 30.10
N SER A 189 3.76 2.85 29.32
CA SER A 189 4.47 4.12 29.55
C SER A 189 4.00 5.28 28.67
N ASP A 190 3.19 5.02 27.65
CA ASP A 190 2.74 6.09 26.76
C ASP A 190 1.45 6.73 27.30
N SER A 191 1.53 8.02 27.57
CA SER A 191 0.35 8.84 27.89
C SER A 191 -0.71 8.68 26.80
N PRO A 192 -1.99 8.57 27.15
CA PRO A 192 -3.06 8.45 26.16
C PRO A 192 -3.03 9.68 25.25
N ARG A 193 -2.66 9.45 24.00
CA ARG A 193 -2.74 10.48 22.96
C ARG A 193 -4.18 10.53 22.50
N THR A 194 -4.83 11.61 22.75
CA THR A 194 -6.21 11.77 22.30
C THR A 194 -6.20 12.01 20.79
N SER A 195 -6.98 11.23 20.05
CA SER A 195 -7.21 11.41 18.61
C SER A 195 -7.54 12.85 18.22
N MET A 196 -8.15 13.61 19.14
CA MET A 196 -8.51 15.01 18.99
C MET A 196 -7.29 15.93 18.86
N SER A 197 -6.21 15.69 19.63
CA SER A 197 -5.01 16.54 19.55
C SER A 197 -4.28 16.40 18.22
N ILE A 198 -4.39 15.25 17.57
CA ILE A 198 -3.83 15.02 16.23
C ILE A 198 -4.66 15.76 15.18
N LEU A 199 -5.98 15.67 15.25
CA LEU A 199 -6.88 16.39 14.33
C LEU A 199 -6.72 17.90 14.45
N GLU A 200 -6.66 18.45 15.66
CA GLU A 200 -6.45 19.87 15.90
C GLU A 200 -5.13 20.34 15.28
N THR A 201 -4.04 19.57 15.41
CA THR A 201 -2.74 19.94 14.85
C THR A 201 -2.68 19.86 13.33
N VAL A 202 -3.48 18.94 12.72
CA VAL A 202 -3.49 18.80 11.26
C VAL A 202 -4.37 19.86 10.61
N MET A 203 -5.39 20.36 11.31
CA MET A 203 -6.34 21.35 10.78
C MET A 203 -5.89 22.81 11.00
N THR A 204 -4.85 23.07 11.77
CA THR A 204 -4.23 24.39 11.97
C THR A 204 -2.97 24.53 11.13
#